data_946e8b8fee68e5d9d4ac1ddd97dc3f8b
#
_entry.id   946e8b8fee68e5d9d4ac1ddd97dc3f8b
#
_cell.length_a   1.000
_cell.length_b   1.000
_cell.length_c   1.000
_cell.angle_alpha   90.00
_cell.angle_beta   90.00
_cell.angle_gamma   90.00
#
_symmetry.space_group_name_H-M   'P 1'
#
loop_
_entity.id
_entity.type
_entity.pdbx_description
1 polymer ?
#
loop_
_entity_poly.entity_id
_entity_poly.type
_entity_poly.pdbx_seq_one_letter_code
_entity_poly.pdbx_strand_id
1 'polypeptide(L)'
;MGELSGIPLVLAHPRFLVVQKPAGLLSQPGLGAHQQDSLITRLQRECKGLRLVHRLDRDTSGLVVVARDQDSLRDLSALFAARRVQKLYLADVVGTVGKHQGCQDQPLARLERHPPRYGPHPDGKPCRTLWRQHARMPGLTRLWLRPLTG
;
A
#
# COMPACT_ATOMS: atom_id res chain seq x y z
N MET A 1 14.35 16.93 -5.86
CA MET A 1 13.22 16.26 -5.15
C MET A 1 13.05 16.96 -3.81
N GLY A 2 11.84 17.31 -3.44
CA GLY A 2 11.55 17.96 -2.16
C GLY A 2 11.19 16.91 -1.09
N GLU A 3 11.08 17.39 0.16
CA GLU A 3 10.57 16.59 1.28
C GLU A 3 9.48 17.38 2.01
N LEU A 4 8.54 16.68 2.63
CA LEU A 4 7.53 17.21 3.53
C LEU A 4 7.63 16.47 4.87
N SER A 5 8.03 17.16 5.94
CA SER A 5 8.22 16.57 7.28
C SER A 5 9.07 15.28 7.27
N GLY A 6 10.17 15.27 6.50
CA GLY A 6 11.05 14.12 6.35
C GLY A 6 10.48 12.98 5.46
N ILE A 7 9.40 13.25 4.73
CA ILE A 7 8.81 12.31 3.78
C ILE A 7 9.16 12.76 2.34
N PRO A 8 9.85 11.92 1.53
CA PRO A 8 10.20 12.30 0.17
C PRO A 8 8.96 12.58 -0.69
N LEU A 9 8.96 13.75 -1.35
CA LEU A 9 7.93 14.17 -2.30
C LEU A 9 8.35 13.76 -3.70
N VAL A 10 7.60 12.87 -4.32
CA VAL A 10 7.87 12.33 -5.66
C VAL A 10 7.21 13.17 -6.75
N LEU A 11 5.98 13.62 -6.50
CA LEU A 11 5.22 14.46 -7.44
C LEU A 11 4.35 15.46 -6.67
N ALA A 12 4.36 16.71 -7.12
CA ALA A 12 3.42 17.74 -6.70
C ALA A 12 2.48 18.10 -7.86
N HIS A 13 1.18 17.90 -7.65
CA HIS A 13 0.10 18.27 -8.56
C HIS A 13 -0.84 19.24 -7.85
N PRO A 14 -1.55 20.15 -8.54
CA PRO A 14 -2.51 21.07 -7.91
C PRO A 14 -3.57 20.38 -7.03
N ARG A 15 -3.97 19.18 -7.37
CA ARG A 15 -5.01 18.42 -6.67
C ARG A 15 -4.51 17.35 -5.72
N PHE A 16 -3.26 16.86 -5.87
CA PHE A 16 -2.71 15.78 -5.05
C PHE A 16 -1.19 15.84 -4.98
N LEU A 17 -0.65 15.11 -4.03
CA LEU A 17 0.77 14.80 -3.90
C LEU A 17 0.98 13.30 -4.06
N VAL A 18 2.14 12.90 -4.59
CA VAL A 18 2.65 11.53 -4.47
C VAL A 18 3.88 11.58 -3.60
N VAL A 19 3.83 10.84 -2.51
CA VAL A 19 4.90 10.78 -1.51
C VAL A 19 5.40 9.35 -1.34
N GLN A 20 6.64 9.18 -0.90
CA GLN A 20 7.22 7.88 -0.62
C GLN A 20 7.14 7.56 0.86
N LYS A 21 6.22 6.67 1.25
CA LYS A 21 6.12 6.18 2.63
C LYS A 21 7.29 5.23 2.94
N PRO A 22 8.06 5.44 4.01
CA PRO A 22 9.05 4.45 4.45
C PRO A 22 8.36 3.22 5.06
N ALA A 23 9.09 2.10 5.11
CA ALA A 23 8.72 0.94 5.92
C ALA A 23 8.75 1.31 7.41
N GLY A 24 7.92 0.64 8.23
CA GLY A 24 7.82 0.89 9.66
C GLY A 24 6.91 2.05 10.06
N LEU A 25 6.54 2.94 9.13
CA LEU A 25 5.62 4.07 9.39
C LEU A 25 4.18 3.69 9.08
N LEU A 26 3.25 3.97 10.00
CA LEU A 26 1.81 3.85 9.73
C LEU A 26 1.37 4.84 8.65
N SER A 27 0.40 4.48 7.81
CA SER A 27 -0.21 5.43 6.87
C SER A 27 -1.10 6.44 7.58
N GLN A 28 -1.86 5.99 8.58
CA GLN A 28 -2.74 6.80 9.43
C GLN A 28 -2.59 6.38 10.88
N PRO A 29 -3.00 7.21 11.86
CA PRO A 29 -2.94 6.84 13.27
C PRO A 29 -3.65 5.52 13.56
N GLY A 30 -3.05 4.71 14.43
CA GLY A 30 -3.64 3.51 14.96
C GLY A 30 -4.40 3.76 16.26
N LEU A 31 -4.80 2.67 16.91
CA LEU A 31 -5.47 2.71 18.20
C LEU A 31 -4.42 2.84 19.32
N GLY A 32 -4.57 3.88 20.12
CA GLY A 32 -3.69 4.12 21.29
C GLY A 32 -2.68 5.26 21.10
N ALA A 33 -2.21 5.83 22.21
CA ALA A 33 -1.37 7.01 22.23
C ALA A 33 -0.01 6.82 21.54
N HIS A 34 0.54 5.61 21.58
CA HIS A 34 1.83 5.26 20.96
C HIS A 34 1.76 5.03 19.45
N GLN A 35 0.57 5.04 18.84
CA GLN A 35 0.37 4.82 17.40
C GLN A 35 -0.12 6.09 16.67
N GLN A 36 0.16 7.26 17.20
CA GLN A 36 -0.29 8.53 16.62
C GLN A 36 0.64 9.03 15.51
N ASP A 37 1.90 8.62 15.51
CA ASP A 37 2.84 8.97 14.45
C ASP A 37 2.53 8.18 13.17
N SER A 38 2.24 8.89 12.10
CA SER A 38 1.85 8.30 10.82
C SER A 38 2.21 9.21 9.66
N LEU A 39 2.18 8.65 8.45
CA LEU A 39 2.40 9.41 7.24
C LEU A 39 1.53 10.67 7.19
N ILE A 40 0.22 10.50 7.35
CA ILE A 40 -0.70 11.64 7.21
C ILE A 40 -0.51 12.67 8.33
N THR A 41 -0.24 12.26 9.57
CA THR A 41 -0.02 13.20 10.67
C THR A 41 1.27 14.00 10.48
N ARG A 42 2.33 13.38 9.94
CA ARG A 42 3.55 14.10 9.58
C ARG A 42 3.31 15.13 8.48
N LEU A 43 2.67 14.72 7.38
CA LEU A 43 2.37 15.62 6.26
C LEU A 43 1.46 16.79 6.65
N GLN A 44 0.49 16.55 7.53
CA GLN A 44 -0.45 17.57 8.02
C GLN A 44 0.19 18.62 8.94
N ARG A 45 1.39 18.38 9.45
CA ARG A 45 2.15 19.43 10.19
C ARG A 45 2.50 20.63 9.29
N GLU A 46 2.79 20.37 8.01
CA GLU A 46 3.09 21.41 7.03
C GLU A 46 1.85 21.83 6.22
N CYS A 47 0.93 20.90 5.97
CA CYS A 47 -0.20 21.11 5.09
C CYS A 47 -1.48 20.46 5.67
N LYS A 48 -2.21 21.18 6.51
CA LYS A 48 -3.37 20.66 7.29
C LYS A 48 -4.49 20.06 6.45
N GLY A 49 -4.66 20.50 5.19
CA GLY A 49 -5.71 20.03 4.30
C GLY A 49 -5.49 18.65 3.65
N LEU A 50 -4.29 18.09 3.80
CA LEU A 50 -3.93 16.82 3.15
C LEU A 50 -4.74 15.64 3.70
N ARG A 51 -5.16 14.74 2.79
CA ARG A 51 -5.99 13.57 3.11
C ARG A 51 -5.50 12.34 2.34
N LEU A 52 -5.46 11.19 3.02
CA LEU A 52 -5.10 9.92 2.38
C LEU A 52 -6.20 9.49 1.40
N VAL A 53 -5.80 9.17 0.18
CA VAL A 53 -6.68 8.55 -0.83
C VAL A 53 -6.71 7.03 -0.65
N HIS A 54 -5.57 6.44 -0.33
CA HIS A 54 -5.38 5.02 -0.03
C HIS A 54 -4.30 4.85 1.02
N ARG A 55 -4.06 3.62 1.43
CA ARG A 55 -3.04 3.32 2.44
C ARG A 55 -2.15 2.16 2.01
N LEU A 56 -0.95 2.13 2.58
CA LEU A 56 -0.06 0.97 2.64
C LEU A 56 0.02 0.51 4.11
N ASP A 57 0.28 -0.77 4.30
CA ASP A 57 0.53 -1.32 5.62
C ASP A 57 1.80 -0.71 6.24
N ARG A 58 1.95 -0.83 7.57
CA ARG A 58 3.07 -0.23 8.31
C ARG A 58 4.42 -0.59 7.68
N ASP A 59 4.65 -1.87 7.44
CA ASP A 59 5.95 -2.39 7.01
C ASP A 59 6.12 -2.38 5.47
N THR A 60 5.08 -2.00 4.73
CA THR A 60 5.15 -1.77 3.28
C THR A 60 5.65 -0.36 3.00
N SER A 61 6.75 -0.25 2.28
CA SER A 61 7.22 1.03 1.71
C SER A 61 6.64 1.26 0.32
N GLY A 62 6.63 2.51 -0.14
CA GLY A 62 6.26 2.82 -1.51
C GLY A 62 5.43 4.08 -1.67
N LEU A 63 4.87 4.26 -2.86
CA LEU A 63 4.17 5.46 -3.26
C LEU A 63 2.77 5.53 -2.66
N VAL A 64 2.44 6.68 -2.10
CA VAL A 64 1.11 6.99 -1.57
C VAL A 64 0.61 8.29 -2.20
N VAL A 65 -0.63 8.24 -2.71
CA VAL A 65 -1.35 9.40 -3.23
C VAL A 65 -2.09 10.08 -2.07
N VAL A 66 -1.88 11.38 -1.94
CA VAL A 66 -2.47 12.22 -0.89
C VAL A 66 -3.21 13.37 -1.55
N ALA A 67 -4.52 13.49 -1.30
CA ALA A 67 -5.34 14.57 -1.83
C ALA A 67 -5.09 15.88 -1.06
N ARG A 68 -5.16 17.02 -1.76
CA ARG A 68 -4.96 18.33 -1.16
C ARG A 68 -6.21 18.91 -0.49
N ASP A 69 -7.39 18.44 -0.92
CA ASP A 69 -8.69 18.89 -0.44
C ASP A 69 -9.75 17.78 -0.54
N GLN A 70 -10.96 18.07 -0.09
CA GLN A 70 -12.06 17.11 -0.03
C GLN A 70 -12.58 16.71 -1.42
N ASP A 71 -12.62 17.63 -2.37
CA ASP A 71 -13.09 17.34 -3.73
C ASP A 71 -12.09 16.45 -4.47
N SER A 72 -10.82 16.74 -4.34
CA SER A 72 -9.73 15.88 -4.85
C SER A 72 -9.76 14.49 -4.21
N LEU A 73 -10.01 14.41 -2.90
CA LEU A 73 -10.16 13.12 -2.21
C LEU A 73 -11.29 12.28 -2.79
N ARG A 74 -12.48 12.89 -2.98
CA ARG A 74 -13.65 12.20 -3.55
C ARG A 74 -13.35 11.64 -4.93
N ASP A 75 -12.82 12.48 -5.82
CA ASP A 75 -12.56 12.09 -7.21
C ASP A 75 -11.46 11.03 -7.32
N LEU A 76 -10.36 11.19 -6.58
CA LEU A 76 -9.28 10.20 -6.55
C LEU A 76 -9.73 8.89 -5.92
N SER A 77 -10.50 8.93 -4.83
CA SER A 77 -11.07 7.72 -4.20
C SER A 77 -11.99 6.96 -5.16
N ALA A 78 -12.76 7.67 -5.98
CA ALA A 78 -13.58 7.05 -7.01
C ALA A 78 -12.75 6.29 -8.05
N LEU A 79 -11.58 6.81 -8.45
CA LEU A 79 -10.67 6.12 -9.36
C LEU A 79 -10.12 4.82 -8.75
N PHE A 80 -9.77 4.82 -7.45
CA PHE A 80 -9.34 3.62 -6.73
C PHE A 80 -10.49 2.60 -6.62
N ALA A 81 -11.69 3.04 -6.25
CA ALA A 81 -12.87 2.18 -6.14
C ALA A 81 -13.25 1.55 -7.49
N ALA A 82 -13.15 2.31 -8.58
CA ALA A 82 -13.38 1.84 -9.94
C ALA A 82 -12.21 1.00 -10.51
N ARG A 83 -11.15 0.74 -9.73
CA ARG A 83 -9.94 -0.01 -10.14
C ARG A 83 -9.23 0.59 -11.36
N ARG A 84 -9.32 1.89 -11.56
CA ARG A 84 -8.64 2.63 -12.65
C ARG A 84 -7.19 2.99 -12.32
N VAL A 85 -6.76 2.78 -11.08
CA VAL A 85 -5.36 2.95 -10.65
C VAL A 85 -4.67 1.60 -10.70
N GLN A 86 -3.63 1.49 -11.52
CA GLN A 86 -2.81 0.29 -11.59
C GLN A 86 -1.79 0.33 -10.46
N LYS A 87 -1.66 -0.80 -9.76
CA LYS A 87 -0.72 -0.98 -8.64
C LYS A 87 0.32 -2.02 -9.02
N LEU A 88 1.57 -1.75 -8.70
CA LEU A 88 2.68 -2.69 -8.89
C LEU A 88 3.50 -2.71 -7.59
N TYR A 89 3.73 -3.92 -7.08
CA TYR A 89 4.54 -4.15 -5.90
C TYR A 89 5.72 -5.04 -6.22
N LEU A 90 6.77 -4.91 -5.43
CA LEU A 90 7.90 -5.83 -5.39
C LEU A 90 7.89 -6.51 -4.02
N ALA A 91 7.92 -7.84 -3.99
CA ALA A 91 7.91 -8.61 -2.75
C ALA A 91 8.88 -9.78 -2.81
N ASP A 92 9.52 -10.04 -1.67
CA ASP A 92 10.33 -11.22 -1.47
C ASP A 92 9.50 -12.29 -0.76
N VAL A 93 9.35 -13.44 -1.38
CA VAL A 93 8.66 -14.61 -0.81
C VAL A 93 9.67 -15.67 -0.40
N VAL A 94 9.42 -16.35 0.71
CA VAL A 94 10.28 -17.41 1.22
C VAL A 94 10.20 -18.63 0.28
N GLY A 95 11.35 -19.20 -0.02
CA GLY A 95 11.48 -20.40 -0.85
C GLY A 95 11.62 -20.11 -2.34
N THR A 96 11.53 -21.18 -3.12
CA THR A 96 11.65 -21.16 -4.59
C THR A 96 10.29 -21.26 -5.23
N VAL A 97 9.92 -20.27 -6.02
CA VAL A 97 8.73 -20.34 -6.87
C VAL A 97 9.09 -21.01 -8.19
N GLY A 98 8.49 -22.19 -8.48
CA GLY A 98 8.83 -23.01 -9.64
C GLY A 98 8.37 -22.46 -10.99
N LYS A 99 7.35 -21.58 -10.99
CA LYS A 99 6.79 -20.96 -12.21
C LYS A 99 7.35 -19.56 -12.41
N HIS A 100 7.47 -19.11 -13.66
CA HIS A 100 7.92 -17.74 -13.96
C HIS A 100 6.84 -16.68 -13.73
N GLN A 101 5.58 -17.04 -13.85
CA GLN A 101 4.43 -16.16 -13.64
C GLN A 101 3.18 -16.94 -13.28
N GLY A 102 2.19 -16.26 -12.73
CA GLY A 102 0.93 -16.89 -12.38
C GLY A 102 -0.09 -15.90 -11.86
N CYS A 103 -1.19 -16.44 -11.38
CA CYS A 103 -2.28 -15.72 -10.75
C CYS A 103 -2.57 -16.36 -9.39
N GLN A 104 -2.69 -15.55 -8.36
CA GLN A 104 -3.19 -15.94 -7.05
C GLN A 104 -4.60 -15.39 -6.92
N ASP A 105 -5.59 -16.27 -6.78
CA ASP A 105 -7.02 -15.92 -6.75
C ASP A 105 -7.79 -16.59 -5.61
N GLN A 106 -7.08 -17.19 -4.65
CA GLN A 106 -7.70 -17.76 -3.45
C GLN A 106 -8.30 -16.64 -2.58
N PRO A 107 -9.55 -16.79 -2.12
CA PRO A 107 -10.14 -15.83 -1.20
C PRO A 107 -9.33 -15.72 0.08
N LEU A 108 -9.20 -14.50 0.62
CA LEU A 108 -8.41 -14.22 1.82
C LEU A 108 -9.28 -13.76 2.97
N ALA A 109 -9.02 -14.30 4.16
CA ALA A 109 -9.62 -13.86 5.40
C ALA A 109 -8.55 -13.57 6.46
N ARG A 110 -8.94 -12.85 7.51
CA ARG A 110 -8.13 -12.75 8.71
C ARG A 110 -8.20 -14.06 9.49
N LEU A 111 -7.07 -14.74 9.63
CA LEU A 111 -6.96 -16.01 10.36
C LEU A 111 -6.69 -15.76 11.85
N GLU A 112 -5.91 -14.75 12.19
CA GLU A 112 -5.56 -14.37 13.56
C GLU A 112 -5.79 -12.87 13.80
N ARG A 113 -6.17 -12.50 15.01
CA ARG A 113 -6.42 -11.10 15.40
C ARG A 113 -5.17 -10.39 15.92
N HIS A 114 -4.34 -11.09 16.69
CA HIS A 114 -3.18 -10.52 17.37
C HIS A 114 -2.00 -11.50 17.39
N PRO A 115 -0.92 -11.24 16.63
CA PRO A 115 -0.83 -10.23 15.55
C PRO A 115 -1.77 -10.57 14.39
N PRO A 116 -2.24 -9.57 13.63
CA PRO A 116 -3.17 -9.84 12.54
C PRO A 116 -2.47 -10.64 11.42
N ARG A 117 -3.00 -11.82 11.13
CA ARG A 117 -2.54 -12.67 10.02
C ARG A 117 -3.68 -12.92 9.05
N TYR A 118 -3.36 -12.87 7.77
CA TYR A 118 -4.29 -13.14 6.68
C TYR A 118 -3.83 -14.36 5.89
N GLY A 119 -4.78 -15.12 5.41
CA GLY A 119 -4.47 -16.30 4.58
C GLY A 119 -5.68 -16.78 3.79
N PRO A 120 -5.49 -17.81 2.95
CA PRO A 120 -6.57 -18.41 2.19
C PRO A 120 -7.65 -18.99 3.12
N HIS A 121 -8.91 -18.67 2.80
CA HIS A 121 -10.07 -19.18 3.53
C HIS A 121 -11.30 -19.24 2.60
N PRO A 122 -12.12 -20.31 2.62
CA PRO A 122 -13.28 -20.45 1.73
C PRO A 122 -14.26 -19.29 1.83
N ASP A 123 -14.53 -18.81 3.05
CA ASP A 123 -15.42 -17.68 3.31
C ASP A 123 -14.69 -16.32 3.27
N GLY A 124 -13.47 -16.32 2.73
CA GLY A 124 -12.66 -15.11 2.61
C GLY A 124 -13.16 -14.17 1.53
N LYS A 125 -12.64 -12.94 1.56
CA LYS A 125 -12.92 -11.95 0.53
C LYS A 125 -12.26 -12.38 -0.78
N PRO A 126 -13.00 -12.47 -1.90
CA PRO A 126 -12.42 -12.76 -3.20
C PRO A 126 -11.33 -11.75 -3.54
N CYS A 127 -10.18 -12.26 -3.95
CA CYS A 127 -9.06 -11.42 -4.35
C CYS A 127 -8.34 -12.02 -5.56
N ARG A 128 -7.63 -11.17 -6.31
CA ARG A 128 -6.87 -11.62 -7.48
C ARG A 128 -5.62 -10.77 -7.65
N THR A 129 -4.46 -11.46 -7.70
CA THR A 129 -3.16 -10.83 -7.91
C THR A 129 -2.39 -11.59 -8.97
N LEU A 130 -2.00 -10.90 -10.02
CA LEU A 130 -1.03 -11.43 -10.98
C LEU A 130 0.37 -11.28 -10.42
N TRP A 131 1.24 -12.25 -10.69
CA TRP A 131 2.62 -12.19 -10.29
C TRP A 131 3.56 -12.65 -11.39
N ARG A 132 4.78 -12.12 -11.37
CA ARG A 132 5.88 -12.50 -12.26
C ARG A 132 7.18 -12.54 -11.47
N GLN A 133 7.97 -13.60 -11.69
CA GLN A 133 9.27 -13.72 -11.09
C GLN A 133 10.22 -12.63 -11.61
N HIS A 134 10.89 -11.94 -10.70
CA HIS A 134 11.89 -10.92 -10.99
C HIS A 134 13.31 -11.47 -10.80
N ALA A 135 13.57 -12.07 -9.63
CA ALA A 135 14.89 -12.61 -9.29
C ALA A 135 14.77 -13.82 -8.35
N ARG A 136 15.80 -14.67 -8.34
CA ARG A 136 15.99 -15.72 -7.35
C ARG A 136 17.20 -15.38 -6.49
N MET A 137 17.07 -15.57 -5.19
CA MET A 137 18.12 -15.38 -4.20
C MET A 137 18.17 -16.60 -3.28
N PRO A 138 19.26 -16.86 -2.56
CA PRO A 138 19.29 -17.97 -1.61
C PRO A 138 18.11 -17.91 -0.62
N GLY A 139 17.24 -18.93 -0.64
CA GLY A 139 16.08 -19.05 0.23
C GLY A 139 14.90 -18.12 -0.07
N LEU A 140 14.99 -17.24 -1.07
CA LEU A 140 13.97 -16.26 -1.41
C LEU A 140 13.72 -16.18 -2.92
N THR A 141 12.50 -15.83 -3.30
CA THR A 141 12.17 -15.45 -4.68
C THR A 141 11.55 -14.06 -4.69
N ARG A 142 12.11 -13.16 -5.50
CA ARG A 142 11.56 -11.81 -5.68
C ARG A 142 10.55 -11.79 -6.81
N LEU A 143 9.38 -11.23 -6.53
CA LEU A 143 8.25 -11.19 -7.43
C LEU A 143 7.76 -9.76 -7.68
N TRP A 144 7.43 -9.45 -8.93
CA TRP A 144 6.50 -8.38 -9.25
C TRP A 144 5.08 -8.86 -8.98
N LEU A 145 4.29 -8.05 -8.26
CA LEU A 145 2.89 -8.34 -7.92
C LEU A 145 2.01 -7.22 -8.47
N ARG A 146 0.97 -7.61 -9.21
CA ARG A 146 -0.05 -6.69 -9.73
C ARG A 146 -1.42 -7.09 -9.17
N PRO A 147 -1.86 -6.48 -8.04
CA PRO A 147 -3.22 -6.69 -7.54
C PRO A 147 -4.26 -6.14 -8.50
N LEU A 148 -5.22 -6.98 -8.87
CA LEU A 148 -6.38 -6.62 -9.69
C LEU A 148 -7.59 -6.25 -8.82
N THR A 149 -7.57 -6.71 -7.56
CA THR A 149 -8.57 -6.45 -6.53
C THR A 149 -7.90 -5.85 -5.29
N GLY A 150 -8.69 -5.31 -4.36
CA GLY A 150 -8.17 -4.80 -3.08
C GLY A 150 -8.00 -3.32 -3.01
#